data_bdc61b470eab1dd04046becd2b12b69b
#
_entry.id   bdc61b470eab1dd04046becd2b12b69b
#
_cell.length_a   1.000
_cell.length_b   1.000
_cell.length_c   1.000
_cell.angle_alpha   90.00
_cell.angle_beta   90.00
_cell.angle_gamma   90.00
#
_symmetry.space_group_name_H-M   'P 1'
#
loop_
_entity.id
_entity.type
_entity.pdbx_description
1 polymer ?
#
loop_
_entity_poly.entity_id
_entity_poly.type
_entity_poly.pdbx_seq_one_letter_code
_entity_poly.pdbx_strand_id
1 'polypeptide(L)'
;RDGYFDTKSSKSKLFGRSTVNDKDKTITGDSLYYDDKTGQSEGYGDVVYIDKKNKNSLLCQRFNYNEKTGLGWATGKLLAKDYSQKDTLYVHADSVKLFTYNINTDSVYRLAHCFRHVRAYRTDVQAVCDSMVANSKDSCLTMYRDPIVWNANRQLLGEVIKVYMQDSTVREAHVLGQALSIEQMPDSVHFNQLSSRDMFAYFVDGNVRRNDAVSNVRSIYYSVDDKDSTLIGLNYLETDTMRMYISAQRKLQKIWTCRFEATLYPMTQIPPGKEQLDAFGWFDYVRPLNKDDLYEWRPKAAGTELKKVKPRVLPKQRLDDDEKSGGNANSDKEKTAEQTTEQATADDENTTDTAATKAKSAVKASAKKGGSAATAKKSAAKSRNTTANRK
;
A
#
# COMPACT_ATOMS: atom_id res chain seq x y z
N ARG A 1 35.98 -26.60 -1.44
CA ARG A 1 35.20 -25.95 -0.35
C ARG A 1 36.05 -26.04 0.90
N ASP A 2 36.59 -24.92 1.33
CA ASP A 2 37.47 -24.84 2.48
C ASP A 2 36.80 -24.02 3.57
N GLY A 3 37.04 -24.38 4.81
CA GLY A 3 36.50 -23.65 5.94
C GLY A 3 37.27 -24.02 7.20
N TYR A 4 37.29 -23.10 8.13
CA TYR A 4 37.85 -23.38 9.44
C TYR A 4 36.99 -22.73 10.54
N PHE A 5 37.04 -23.33 11.70
CA PHE A 5 36.47 -22.83 12.94
C PHE A 5 37.59 -22.66 13.98
N ASP A 6 37.76 -21.44 14.46
CA ASP A 6 38.67 -21.14 15.56
C ASP A 6 37.93 -21.25 16.89
N THR A 7 38.25 -22.30 17.66
CA THR A 7 37.61 -22.57 18.96
C THR A 7 37.94 -21.53 20.04
N LYS A 8 39.06 -20.80 19.93
CA LYS A 8 39.45 -19.76 20.89
C LYS A 8 38.68 -18.46 20.65
N SER A 9 38.56 -18.05 19.42
CA SER A 9 37.82 -16.84 19.04
C SER A 9 36.37 -17.07 18.78
N SER A 10 35.93 -18.34 18.62
CA SER A 10 34.54 -18.73 18.24
C SER A 10 34.15 -18.15 16.88
N LYS A 11 35.07 -18.13 15.93
CA LYS A 11 34.85 -17.60 14.58
C LYS A 11 34.88 -18.70 13.53
N SER A 12 33.89 -18.67 12.65
CA SER A 12 33.79 -19.55 11.48
C SER A 12 34.09 -18.77 10.21
N LYS A 13 34.83 -19.37 9.29
CA LYS A 13 35.02 -18.84 7.94
C LYS A 13 34.89 -19.98 6.93
N LEU A 14 34.03 -19.78 5.95
CA LEU A 14 33.77 -20.74 4.88
C LEU A 14 34.06 -20.08 3.53
N PHE A 15 34.73 -20.82 2.65
CA PHE A 15 35.14 -20.36 1.32
C PHE A 15 34.70 -21.34 0.23
N GLY A 16 34.74 -20.89 -1.02
CA GLY A 16 34.49 -21.76 -2.17
C GLY A 16 33.03 -22.18 -2.33
N ARG A 17 32.11 -21.21 -2.35
CA ARG A 17 30.67 -21.41 -2.53
C ARG A 17 30.07 -22.35 -1.49
N SER A 18 30.11 -21.93 -0.26
CA SER A 18 29.64 -22.71 0.89
C SER A 18 28.15 -22.41 1.22
N THR A 19 27.52 -23.40 1.83
CA THR A 19 26.12 -23.31 2.26
C THR A 19 26.01 -23.65 3.73
N VAL A 20 25.32 -22.80 4.49
CA VAL A 20 24.94 -23.03 5.88
C VAL A 20 23.42 -23.21 5.95
N ASN A 21 23.00 -24.29 6.59
CA ASN A 21 21.60 -24.62 6.79
C ASN A 21 21.27 -24.57 8.28
N ASP A 22 20.22 -23.86 8.63
CA ASP A 22 19.61 -23.85 9.95
C ASP A 22 18.10 -24.04 9.81
N LYS A 23 17.58 -25.22 10.22
CA LYS A 23 16.15 -25.57 10.13
C LYS A 23 15.52 -25.14 8.79
N ASP A 24 14.80 -24.02 8.83
CA ASP A 24 14.04 -23.49 7.68
C ASP A 24 14.80 -22.42 6.89
N LYS A 25 16.02 -22.11 7.30
CA LYS A 25 16.84 -21.04 6.69
C LYS A 25 18.08 -21.62 6.05
N THR A 26 18.44 -21.06 4.91
CA THR A 26 19.66 -21.44 4.18
C THR A 26 20.36 -20.18 3.72
N ILE A 27 21.66 -20.09 3.94
CA ILE A 27 22.50 -19.06 3.36
C ILE A 27 23.61 -19.71 2.54
N THR A 28 23.79 -19.22 1.33
CA THR A 28 24.87 -19.65 0.41
C THR A 28 25.64 -18.43 -0.05
N GLY A 29 26.95 -18.51 -0.13
CA GLY A 29 27.82 -17.42 -0.62
C GLY A 29 29.19 -17.92 -0.96
N ASP A 30 29.98 -17.14 -1.71
CA ASP A 30 31.38 -17.49 -2.05
C ASP A 30 32.27 -17.47 -0.82
N SER A 31 31.97 -16.53 0.11
CA SER A 31 32.60 -16.51 1.43
C SER A 31 31.57 -16.17 2.50
N LEU A 32 31.54 -16.94 3.58
CA LEU A 32 30.65 -16.74 4.72
C LEU A 32 31.50 -16.66 6.00
N TYR A 33 31.19 -15.67 6.83
CA TYR A 33 31.84 -15.43 8.12
C TYR A 33 30.82 -15.40 9.22
N TYR A 34 31.13 -15.99 10.36
CA TYR A 34 30.28 -15.94 11.54
C TYR A 34 31.16 -15.81 12.80
N ASP A 35 30.78 -14.89 13.67
CA ASP A 35 31.39 -14.67 14.99
C ASP A 35 30.32 -14.91 16.06
N ASP A 36 30.41 -16.04 16.74
CA ASP A 36 29.46 -16.48 17.77
C ASP A 36 29.45 -15.54 18.98
N LYS A 37 30.61 -14.94 19.35
CA LYS A 37 30.68 -14.02 20.48
C LYS A 37 29.90 -12.74 20.27
N THR A 38 29.94 -12.21 19.06
CA THR A 38 29.24 -10.96 18.69
C THR A 38 27.87 -11.20 18.04
N GLY A 39 27.62 -12.42 17.57
CA GLY A 39 26.44 -12.76 16.78
C GLY A 39 26.46 -12.18 15.37
N GLN A 40 27.65 -11.85 14.86
CA GLN A 40 27.84 -11.19 13.57
C GLN A 40 27.96 -12.24 12.46
N SER A 41 27.11 -12.10 11.43
CA SER A 41 27.13 -12.90 10.20
C SER A 41 27.46 -12.02 9.00
N GLU A 42 28.35 -12.46 8.14
CA GLU A 42 28.69 -11.75 6.90
C GLU A 42 28.75 -12.74 5.73
N GLY A 43 28.30 -12.28 4.57
CA GLY A 43 28.36 -13.04 3.33
C GLY A 43 28.82 -12.18 2.16
N TYR A 44 29.63 -12.76 1.30
CA TYR A 44 30.23 -12.11 0.14
C TYR A 44 30.13 -13.00 -1.09
N GLY A 45 29.90 -12.39 -2.25
CA GLY A 45 29.86 -13.04 -3.55
C GLY A 45 28.60 -13.89 -3.76
N ASP A 46 27.71 -13.43 -4.61
CA ASP A 46 26.44 -14.08 -4.99
C ASP A 46 25.72 -14.74 -3.80
N VAL A 47 25.53 -13.95 -2.74
CA VAL A 47 24.85 -14.42 -1.53
C VAL A 47 23.41 -14.70 -1.82
N VAL A 48 22.94 -15.90 -1.44
CA VAL A 48 21.54 -16.32 -1.53
C VAL A 48 21.06 -16.73 -0.14
N TYR A 49 20.16 -15.96 0.41
CA TYR A 49 19.43 -16.31 1.63
C TYR A 49 18.04 -16.80 1.28
N ILE A 50 17.62 -17.92 1.87
CA ILE A 50 16.30 -18.52 1.69
C ILE A 50 15.67 -18.75 3.05
N ASP A 51 14.46 -18.27 3.26
CA ASP A 51 13.58 -18.58 4.39
C ASP A 51 12.41 -19.42 3.90
N LYS A 52 12.47 -20.72 4.11
CA LYS A 52 11.46 -21.68 3.64
C LYS A 52 10.14 -21.51 4.38
N LYS A 53 10.20 -21.17 5.68
CA LYS A 53 9.02 -20.98 6.51
C LYS A 53 8.19 -19.79 6.03
N ASN A 54 8.85 -18.67 5.78
CA ASN A 54 8.21 -17.44 5.33
C ASN A 54 8.09 -17.34 3.81
N LYS A 55 8.55 -18.36 3.07
CA LYS A 55 8.50 -18.43 1.61
C LYS A 55 9.08 -17.19 0.93
N ASN A 56 10.28 -16.79 1.35
CA ASN A 56 10.99 -15.67 0.75
C ASN A 56 12.46 -15.98 0.57
N SER A 57 13.12 -15.21 -0.29
CA SER A 57 14.55 -15.27 -0.49
C SER A 57 15.12 -13.89 -0.83
N LEU A 58 16.40 -13.72 -0.54
CA LEU A 58 17.16 -12.52 -0.85
C LEU A 58 18.44 -12.91 -1.57
N LEU A 59 18.68 -12.28 -2.71
CA LEU A 59 19.93 -12.38 -3.48
C LEU A 59 20.66 -11.04 -3.36
N CYS A 60 21.99 -11.08 -3.14
CA CYS A 60 22.81 -9.87 -3.07
C CYS A 60 24.30 -10.21 -3.22
N GLN A 61 25.16 -9.19 -3.39
CA GLN A 61 26.61 -9.38 -3.43
C GLN A 61 27.26 -9.31 -2.06
N ARG A 62 26.65 -8.56 -1.14
CA ARG A 62 27.15 -8.41 0.23
C ARG A 62 25.99 -8.46 1.19
N PHE A 63 26.16 -9.23 2.24
CA PHE A 63 25.18 -9.41 3.31
C PHE A 63 25.87 -9.27 4.67
N ASN A 64 25.19 -8.64 5.60
CA ASN A 64 25.62 -8.50 6.97
C ASN A 64 24.39 -8.56 7.89
N TYR A 65 24.48 -9.31 8.96
CA TYR A 65 23.40 -9.40 9.96
C TYR A 65 23.98 -9.71 11.33
N ASN A 66 23.50 -9.00 12.33
CA ASN A 66 23.84 -9.26 13.73
C ASN A 66 22.61 -9.78 14.48
N GLU A 67 22.68 -11.02 14.93
CA GLU A 67 21.55 -11.70 15.57
C GLU A 67 21.21 -11.14 16.96
N LYS A 68 22.19 -10.54 17.68
CA LYS A 68 21.99 -9.97 19.01
C LYS A 68 21.33 -8.60 18.96
N THR A 69 21.67 -7.79 17.96
CA THR A 69 21.10 -6.45 17.78
C THR A 69 19.92 -6.45 16.82
N GLY A 70 19.74 -7.50 16.01
CA GLY A 70 18.69 -7.56 14.98
C GLY A 70 18.92 -6.64 13.80
N LEU A 71 20.10 -6.05 13.69
CA LEU A 71 20.45 -5.15 12.60
C LEU A 71 21.09 -5.94 11.47
N GLY A 72 20.66 -5.63 10.24
CA GLY A 72 21.24 -6.22 9.04
C GLY A 72 21.23 -5.24 7.88
N TRP A 73 22.03 -5.54 6.87
CA TRP A 73 21.99 -4.84 5.60
C TRP A 73 22.45 -5.77 4.47
N ALA A 74 21.97 -5.49 3.27
CA ALA A 74 22.41 -6.15 2.05
C ALA A 74 22.52 -5.15 0.91
N THR A 75 23.44 -5.40 -0.03
CA THR A 75 23.66 -4.53 -1.19
C THR A 75 24.30 -5.28 -2.35
N GLY A 76 24.23 -4.66 -3.53
CA GLY A 76 24.82 -5.18 -4.77
C GLY A 76 23.93 -6.21 -5.46
N LYS A 77 23.35 -5.83 -6.61
CA LYS A 77 22.40 -6.64 -7.40
C LYS A 77 21.31 -7.29 -6.52
N LEU A 78 20.80 -6.52 -5.56
CA LEU A 78 19.84 -7.01 -4.59
C LEU A 78 18.53 -7.39 -5.28
N LEU A 79 18.01 -8.59 -4.97
CA LEU A 79 16.72 -9.06 -5.41
C LEU A 79 16.04 -9.83 -4.29
N ALA A 80 14.98 -9.26 -3.72
CA ALA A 80 14.10 -9.96 -2.81
C ALA A 80 13.00 -10.67 -3.61
N LYS A 81 12.62 -11.87 -3.18
CA LYS A 81 11.54 -12.66 -3.78
C LYS A 81 10.60 -13.10 -2.67
N ASP A 82 9.31 -12.86 -2.86
CA ASP A 82 8.24 -13.39 -2.03
C ASP A 82 7.39 -14.34 -2.89
N TYR A 83 7.41 -15.62 -2.54
CA TYR A 83 6.65 -16.69 -3.20
C TYR A 83 5.62 -17.30 -2.27
N SER A 84 5.13 -16.52 -1.31
CA SER A 84 4.05 -16.92 -0.40
C SER A 84 2.70 -17.06 -1.12
N GLN A 85 2.54 -16.35 -2.25
CA GLN A 85 1.36 -16.39 -3.12
C GLN A 85 1.59 -17.24 -4.37
N LYS A 86 0.55 -17.36 -5.21
CA LYS A 86 0.60 -18.08 -6.48
C LYS A 86 1.68 -17.52 -7.41
N ASP A 87 1.75 -16.19 -7.52
CA ASP A 87 2.70 -15.49 -8.35
C ASP A 87 3.77 -14.83 -7.47
N THR A 88 5.03 -15.01 -7.83
CA THR A 88 6.16 -14.46 -7.08
C THR A 88 6.26 -12.95 -7.26
N LEU A 89 6.36 -12.24 -6.15
CA LEU A 89 6.72 -10.82 -6.14
C LEU A 89 8.26 -10.71 -6.09
N TYR A 90 8.81 -9.97 -7.03
CA TYR A 90 10.23 -9.64 -7.11
C TYR A 90 10.40 -8.16 -6.75
N VAL A 91 11.35 -7.85 -5.89
CA VAL A 91 11.67 -6.48 -5.48
C VAL A 91 13.18 -6.25 -5.57
N HIS A 92 13.57 -5.26 -6.34
CA HIS A 92 14.94 -4.76 -6.44
C HIS A 92 15.08 -3.42 -5.70
N ALA A 93 16.26 -3.19 -5.14
CA ALA A 93 16.70 -1.90 -4.60
C ALA A 93 18.25 -1.86 -4.62
N ASP A 94 18.86 -0.68 -4.50
CA ASP A 94 20.32 -0.57 -4.40
C ASP A 94 20.83 -1.18 -3.10
N SER A 95 20.06 -1.01 -2.02
CA SER A 95 20.39 -1.58 -0.71
C SER A 95 19.14 -1.77 0.15
N VAL A 96 19.25 -2.67 1.12
CA VAL A 96 18.24 -2.88 2.16
C VAL A 96 18.88 -2.84 3.53
N LYS A 97 18.19 -2.19 4.50
CA LYS A 97 18.49 -2.31 5.93
C LYS A 97 17.36 -3.04 6.62
N LEU A 98 17.70 -4.00 7.45
CA LEU A 98 16.78 -4.79 8.24
C LEU A 98 16.93 -4.43 9.72
N PHE A 99 15.82 -4.15 10.36
CA PHE A 99 15.72 -3.92 11.80
C PHE A 99 14.79 -4.99 12.37
N THR A 100 15.28 -5.80 13.29
CA THR A 100 14.48 -6.79 14.01
C THR A 100 14.28 -6.30 15.44
N TYR A 101 13.04 -6.19 15.85
CA TYR A 101 12.64 -5.75 17.18
C TYR A 101 12.08 -6.93 17.99
N ASN A 102 12.16 -6.83 19.30
CA ASN A 102 11.67 -7.85 20.23
C ASN A 102 12.27 -9.23 19.93
N ILE A 103 13.58 -9.29 19.71
CA ILE A 103 14.31 -10.51 19.38
C ILE A 103 14.11 -11.53 20.50
N ASN A 104 13.89 -12.80 20.13
CA ASN A 104 13.64 -13.92 21.04
C ASN A 104 12.36 -13.80 21.89
N THR A 105 11.38 -13.04 21.43
CA THR A 105 10.03 -12.98 22.02
C THR A 105 8.98 -13.40 20.99
N ASP A 106 7.79 -13.75 21.47
CA ASP A 106 6.65 -14.10 20.59
C ASP A 106 6.12 -12.89 19.79
N SER A 107 6.51 -11.67 20.18
CA SER A 107 6.13 -10.43 19.51
C SER A 107 7.22 -9.87 18.60
N VAL A 108 8.13 -10.72 18.10
CA VAL A 108 9.17 -10.32 17.15
C VAL A 108 8.58 -9.75 15.86
N TYR A 109 9.08 -8.59 15.43
CA TYR A 109 8.72 -8.01 14.13
C TYR A 109 9.93 -7.39 13.44
N ARG A 110 9.80 -7.14 12.14
CA ARG A 110 10.87 -6.64 11.29
C ARG A 110 10.43 -5.46 10.46
N LEU A 111 11.35 -4.50 10.31
CA LEU A 111 11.26 -3.43 9.33
C LEU A 111 12.37 -3.63 8.30
N ALA A 112 12.00 -3.76 7.06
CA ALA A 112 12.93 -3.79 5.94
C ALA A 112 12.83 -2.46 5.19
N HIS A 113 13.91 -1.69 5.19
CA HIS A 113 14.02 -0.42 4.48
C HIS A 113 14.83 -0.62 3.20
N CYS A 114 14.18 -0.52 2.06
CA CYS A 114 14.78 -0.54 0.74
C CYS A 114 15.09 0.89 0.31
N PHE A 115 16.30 1.13 -0.15
CA PHE A 115 16.80 2.46 -0.51
C PHE A 115 17.20 2.51 -1.96
N ARG A 116 16.76 3.55 -2.63
CA ARG A 116 17.05 3.95 -4.00
C ARG A 116 16.64 2.93 -5.05
N HIS A 117 16.14 3.45 -6.14
CA HIS A 117 15.81 2.70 -7.34
C HIS A 117 14.96 1.47 -7.07
N VAL A 118 13.99 1.59 -6.13
CA VAL A 118 13.12 0.47 -5.79
C VAL A 118 12.20 0.17 -6.96
N ARG A 119 12.25 -1.07 -7.42
CA ARG A 119 11.42 -1.59 -8.51
C ARG A 119 10.83 -2.92 -8.10
N ALA A 120 9.53 -3.06 -8.27
CA ALA A 120 8.81 -4.29 -7.93
C ALA A 120 8.05 -4.81 -9.15
N TYR A 121 8.05 -6.12 -9.31
CA TYR A 121 7.36 -6.81 -10.38
C TYR A 121 6.66 -8.07 -9.88
N ARG A 122 5.39 -8.16 -10.19
CA ARG A 122 4.57 -9.37 -10.24
C ARG A 122 3.71 -9.26 -11.49
N THR A 123 3.24 -10.37 -12.05
CA THR A 123 2.49 -10.39 -13.32
C THR A 123 1.32 -9.42 -13.36
N ASP A 124 0.61 -9.26 -12.25
CA ASP A 124 -0.59 -8.42 -12.13
C ASP A 124 -0.31 -7.02 -11.57
N VAL A 125 0.85 -6.79 -10.93
CA VAL A 125 1.19 -5.51 -10.33
C VAL A 125 2.67 -5.19 -10.48
N GLN A 126 2.97 -3.94 -10.83
CA GLN A 126 4.33 -3.41 -10.89
C GLN A 126 4.38 -2.11 -10.08
N ALA A 127 5.56 -1.80 -9.55
CA ALA A 127 5.75 -0.55 -8.83
C ALA A 127 7.17 -0.01 -8.97
N VAL A 128 7.29 1.30 -8.89
CA VAL A 128 8.58 2.00 -8.75
C VAL A 128 8.47 3.08 -7.69
N CYS A 129 9.54 3.31 -6.95
CA CYS A 129 9.68 4.42 -6.01
C CYS A 129 11.16 4.62 -5.67
N ASP A 130 11.49 5.75 -5.01
CA ASP A 130 12.87 5.93 -4.52
C ASP A 130 13.15 5.03 -3.31
N SER A 131 12.21 4.94 -2.36
CA SER A 131 12.40 4.15 -1.16
C SER A 131 11.11 3.46 -0.69
N MET A 132 11.29 2.32 -0.02
CA MET A 132 10.18 1.49 0.43
C MET A 132 10.46 0.91 1.82
N VAL A 133 9.43 0.85 2.65
CA VAL A 133 9.50 0.23 3.98
C VAL A 133 8.46 -0.89 4.07
N ALA A 134 8.92 -2.09 4.34
CA ALA A 134 8.06 -3.21 4.70
C ALA A 134 8.05 -3.39 6.22
N ASN A 135 6.89 -3.26 6.85
CA ASN A 135 6.68 -3.42 8.28
C ASN A 135 5.86 -4.68 8.55
N SER A 136 6.48 -5.69 9.16
CA SER A 136 5.80 -6.96 9.45
C SER A 136 4.86 -6.87 10.66
N LYS A 137 4.96 -5.84 11.52
CA LYS A 137 4.06 -5.63 12.65
C LYS A 137 2.66 -5.28 12.20
N ASP A 138 2.58 -4.36 11.24
CA ASP A 138 1.32 -3.83 10.73
C ASP A 138 0.94 -4.48 9.40
N SER A 139 1.77 -5.41 8.92
CA SER A 139 1.66 -6.01 7.58
C SER A 139 1.50 -4.93 6.49
N CYS A 140 2.28 -3.86 6.61
CA CYS A 140 2.18 -2.68 5.76
C CYS A 140 3.44 -2.48 4.92
N LEU A 141 3.24 -2.24 3.64
CA LEU A 141 4.26 -1.80 2.70
C LEU A 141 4.04 -0.33 2.42
N THR A 142 5.03 0.52 2.67
CA THR A 142 4.96 1.96 2.41
C THR A 142 6.00 2.36 1.38
N MET A 143 5.57 3.01 0.32
CA MET A 143 6.40 3.54 -0.77
C MET A 143 6.47 5.06 -0.66
N TYR A 144 7.66 5.61 -0.79
CA TYR A 144 7.95 7.03 -0.62
C TYR A 144 8.66 7.61 -1.84
N ARG A 145 8.55 8.93 -1.99
CA ARG A 145 9.22 9.72 -3.01
C ARG A 145 8.87 9.26 -4.41
N ASP A 146 7.77 9.81 -4.87
CA ASP A 146 7.26 9.62 -6.22
C ASP A 146 6.89 8.16 -6.57
N PRO A 147 6.14 7.48 -5.69
CA PRO A 147 5.70 6.12 -5.97
C PRO A 147 4.73 6.07 -7.13
N ILE A 148 4.91 5.08 -7.99
CA ILE A 148 3.96 4.72 -9.05
C ILE A 148 3.67 3.23 -8.93
N VAL A 149 2.39 2.89 -8.98
CA VAL A 149 1.91 1.50 -9.00
C VAL A 149 1.05 1.28 -10.23
N TRP A 150 1.29 0.20 -10.96
CA TRP A 150 0.47 -0.24 -12.09
C TRP A 150 -0.24 -1.54 -11.77
N ASN A 151 -1.49 -1.64 -12.19
CA ASN A 151 -2.27 -2.86 -12.20
C ASN A 151 -3.05 -2.93 -13.51
N ALA A 152 -2.69 -3.86 -14.38
CA ALA A 152 -3.21 -3.94 -15.75
C ALA A 152 -3.03 -2.60 -16.51
N ASN A 153 -4.13 -1.97 -16.95
CA ASN A 153 -4.16 -0.69 -17.66
C ASN A 153 -4.31 0.52 -16.73
N ARG A 154 -4.14 0.34 -15.41
CA ARG A 154 -4.28 1.41 -14.42
C ARG A 154 -2.95 1.80 -13.83
N GLN A 155 -2.78 3.09 -13.61
CA GLN A 155 -1.63 3.70 -12.96
C GLN A 155 -2.09 4.53 -11.76
N LEU A 156 -1.40 4.39 -10.64
CA LEU A 156 -1.70 5.06 -9.38
C LEU A 156 -0.46 5.82 -8.89
N LEU A 157 -0.62 7.09 -8.56
CA LEU A 157 0.43 7.99 -8.10
C LEU A 157 0.01 8.73 -6.85
N GLY A 158 0.99 9.16 -6.06
CA GLY A 158 0.81 9.99 -4.87
C GLY A 158 2.16 10.37 -4.26
N GLU A 159 2.16 11.12 -3.18
CA GLU A 159 3.39 11.43 -2.43
C GLU A 159 3.84 10.20 -1.62
N VAL A 160 2.88 9.45 -1.08
CA VAL A 160 3.09 8.21 -0.33
C VAL A 160 2.00 7.20 -0.69
N ILE A 161 2.41 5.96 -0.97
CA ILE A 161 1.46 4.85 -1.16
C ILE A 161 1.70 3.81 -0.07
N LYS A 162 0.63 3.45 0.66
CA LYS A 162 0.65 2.40 1.69
C LYS A 162 -0.25 1.25 1.25
N VAL A 163 0.25 0.03 1.37
CA VAL A 163 -0.50 -1.20 1.07
C VAL A 163 -0.51 -2.06 2.32
N TYR A 164 -1.70 -2.30 2.85
CA TYR A 164 -1.91 -3.16 4.02
C TYR A 164 -2.31 -4.55 3.55
N MET A 165 -1.61 -5.54 4.07
CA MET A 165 -1.83 -6.95 3.75
C MET A 165 -2.58 -7.64 4.88
N GLN A 166 -3.35 -8.66 4.53
CA GLN A 166 -3.94 -9.63 5.45
C GLN A 166 -3.93 -10.99 4.78
N ASP A 167 -3.42 -11.99 5.46
CA ASP A 167 -3.33 -13.37 4.93
C ASP A 167 -2.75 -13.45 3.51
N SER A 168 -1.66 -12.68 3.29
CA SER A 168 -0.96 -12.53 2.01
C SER A 168 -1.78 -11.88 0.88
N THR A 169 -2.96 -11.34 1.16
CA THR A 169 -3.77 -10.56 0.21
C THR A 169 -3.81 -9.08 0.59
N VAL A 170 -4.04 -8.21 -0.39
CA VAL A 170 -4.22 -6.78 -0.11
C VAL A 170 -5.58 -6.58 0.54
N ARG A 171 -5.59 -5.93 1.71
CA ARG A 171 -6.80 -5.51 2.44
C ARG A 171 -7.17 -4.07 2.14
N GLU A 172 -6.18 -3.18 2.17
CA GLU A 172 -6.36 -1.75 1.96
C GLU A 172 -5.18 -1.17 1.20
N ALA A 173 -5.42 -0.16 0.37
CA ALA A 173 -4.37 0.66 -0.22
C ALA A 173 -4.72 2.15 0.00
N HIS A 174 -3.77 2.90 0.53
CA HIS A 174 -3.91 4.32 0.80
C HIS A 174 -2.91 5.10 -0.06
N VAL A 175 -3.40 6.01 -0.85
CA VAL A 175 -2.60 6.96 -1.64
C VAL A 175 -2.75 8.32 -1.00
N LEU A 176 -1.69 8.84 -0.44
CA LEU A 176 -1.68 10.04 0.36
C LEU A 176 -0.90 11.14 -0.34
N GLY A 177 -1.46 12.32 -0.35
CA GLY A 177 -0.88 13.52 -0.96
C GLY A 177 -0.94 13.47 -2.49
N GLN A 178 -1.69 14.38 -3.12
CA GLN A 178 -1.81 14.51 -4.57
C GLN A 178 -2.14 13.17 -5.27
N ALA A 179 -3.09 12.44 -4.71
CA ALA A 179 -3.49 11.13 -5.23
C ALA A 179 -4.07 11.24 -6.65
N LEU A 180 -3.55 10.45 -7.57
CA LEU A 180 -3.99 10.41 -8.95
C LEU A 180 -4.10 8.95 -9.42
N SER A 181 -5.27 8.59 -9.92
CA SER A 181 -5.54 7.30 -10.56
C SER A 181 -5.87 7.54 -12.03
N ILE A 182 -5.19 6.85 -12.92
CA ILE A 182 -5.38 6.93 -14.37
C ILE A 182 -5.64 5.52 -14.90
N GLU A 183 -6.66 5.37 -15.73
CA GLU A 183 -6.98 4.13 -16.41
C GLU A 183 -6.98 4.39 -17.92
N GLN A 184 -6.09 3.72 -18.64
CA GLN A 184 -6.06 3.78 -20.09
C GLN A 184 -7.25 3.01 -20.68
N MET A 185 -7.99 3.65 -21.58
CA MET A 185 -9.09 3.03 -22.30
C MET A 185 -8.59 2.02 -23.34
N PRO A 186 -9.44 1.09 -23.81
CA PRO A 186 -9.06 0.10 -24.81
C PRO A 186 -8.54 0.66 -26.13
N ASP A 187 -8.93 1.89 -26.49
CA ASP A 187 -8.44 2.61 -27.67
C ASP A 187 -7.01 3.13 -27.52
N SER A 188 -6.44 3.05 -26.33
CA SER A 188 -5.09 3.50 -25.98
C SER A 188 -4.85 5.01 -26.14
N VAL A 189 -5.89 5.79 -26.40
CA VAL A 189 -5.84 7.24 -26.63
C VAL A 189 -6.48 8.00 -25.49
N HIS A 190 -7.62 7.52 -24.99
CA HIS A 190 -8.38 8.16 -23.92
C HIS A 190 -8.04 7.56 -22.56
N PHE A 191 -8.18 8.38 -21.52
CA PHE A 191 -7.83 8.01 -20.14
C PHE A 191 -8.91 8.45 -19.17
N ASN A 192 -9.49 7.50 -18.44
CA ASN A 192 -10.26 7.82 -17.24
C ASN A 192 -9.31 8.30 -16.14
N GLN A 193 -9.66 9.39 -15.46
CA GLN A 193 -8.78 10.03 -14.50
C GLN A 193 -9.56 10.38 -13.24
N LEU A 194 -8.93 10.19 -12.10
CA LEU A 194 -9.46 10.59 -10.80
C LEU A 194 -8.33 11.17 -9.98
N SER A 195 -8.46 12.42 -9.56
CA SER A 195 -7.52 13.08 -8.66
C SER A 195 -8.21 13.51 -7.38
N SER A 196 -7.45 13.49 -6.29
CA SER A 196 -7.90 13.98 -4.98
C SER A 196 -6.67 14.28 -4.11
N ARG A 197 -6.88 14.83 -2.90
CA ARG A 197 -5.79 14.89 -1.94
C ARG A 197 -5.37 13.50 -1.50
N ASP A 198 -6.32 12.66 -1.09
CA ASP A 198 -6.06 11.30 -0.62
C ASP A 198 -7.06 10.32 -1.25
N MET A 199 -6.63 9.07 -1.48
CA MET A 199 -7.48 7.97 -1.93
C MET A 199 -7.30 6.75 -1.03
N PHE A 200 -8.41 6.04 -0.79
CA PHE A 200 -8.46 4.85 0.04
C PHE A 200 -9.21 3.74 -0.71
N ALA A 201 -8.52 2.65 -1.03
CA ALA A 201 -9.13 1.49 -1.66
C ALA A 201 -9.24 0.35 -0.66
N TYR A 202 -10.41 -0.27 -0.58
CA TYR A 202 -10.73 -1.39 0.30
C TYR A 202 -10.99 -2.63 -0.53
N PHE A 203 -10.35 -3.73 -0.14
CA PHE A 203 -10.36 -4.97 -0.90
C PHE A 203 -11.06 -6.08 -0.10
N VAL A 204 -11.72 -6.96 -0.82
CA VAL A 204 -12.23 -8.25 -0.31
C VAL A 204 -11.80 -9.31 -1.31
N ASP A 205 -11.17 -10.36 -0.83
CA ASP A 205 -10.62 -11.44 -1.66
C ASP A 205 -9.73 -10.94 -2.82
N GLY A 206 -8.88 -9.94 -2.52
CA GLY A 206 -7.97 -9.33 -3.50
C GLY A 206 -8.63 -8.45 -4.56
N ASN A 207 -9.94 -8.22 -4.47
CA ASN A 207 -10.68 -7.35 -5.40
C ASN A 207 -11.15 -6.07 -4.71
N VAL A 208 -10.96 -4.93 -5.37
CA VAL A 208 -11.48 -3.64 -4.88
C VAL A 208 -12.99 -3.72 -4.76
N ARG A 209 -13.52 -3.36 -3.59
CA ARG A 209 -14.96 -3.26 -3.32
C ARG A 209 -15.42 -1.84 -3.09
N ARG A 210 -14.53 -1.01 -2.60
CA ARG A 210 -14.81 0.40 -2.36
C ARG A 210 -13.56 1.21 -2.62
N ASN A 211 -13.75 2.37 -3.23
CA ASN A 211 -12.70 3.37 -3.40
C ASN A 211 -13.24 4.73 -2.96
N ASP A 212 -12.56 5.38 -2.01
CA ASP A 212 -12.90 6.69 -1.49
C ASP A 212 -11.84 7.69 -1.95
N ALA A 213 -12.24 8.68 -2.73
CA ALA A 213 -11.43 9.85 -3.06
C ALA A 213 -11.88 11.01 -2.16
N VAL A 214 -10.94 11.60 -1.44
CA VAL A 214 -11.25 12.57 -0.37
C VAL A 214 -10.49 13.86 -0.58
N SER A 215 -11.22 14.95 -0.48
CA SER A 215 -10.76 16.33 -0.60
C SER A 215 -10.27 16.71 -2.01
N ASN A 216 -10.88 17.74 -2.55
CA ASN A 216 -10.53 18.34 -3.84
C ASN A 216 -10.57 17.33 -5.01
N VAL A 217 -11.66 16.56 -5.09
CA VAL A 217 -11.84 15.49 -6.06
C VAL A 217 -12.18 16.05 -7.44
N ARG A 218 -11.47 15.63 -8.46
CA ARG A 218 -11.76 15.86 -9.87
C ARG A 218 -11.71 14.54 -10.63
N SER A 219 -12.69 14.33 -11.49
CA SER A 219 -12.78 13.11 -12.28
C SER A 219 -13.08 13.43 -13.74
N ILE A 220 -12.39 12.72 -14.62
CA ILE A 220 -12.70 12.62 -16.04
C ILE A 220 -13.05 11.14 -16.29
N TYR A 221 -14.23 10.92 -16.82
CA TYR A 221 -14.72 9.60 -17.16
C TYR A 221 -15.38 9.59 -18.53
N TYR A 222 -14.87 8.73 -19.39
CA TYR A 222 -15.45 8.51 -20.73
C TYR A 222 -16.57 7.49 -20.64
N SER A 223 -17.78 7.90 -20.98
CA SER A 223 -18.94 7.00 -21.08
C SER A 223 -18.87 6.23 -22.39
N VAL A 224 -19.11 4.94 -22.32
CA VAL A 224 -19.16 4.04 -23.50
C VAL A 224 -20.56 3.48 -23.66
N ASP A 225 -20.95 3.22 -24.90
CA ASP A 225 -22.18 2.49 -25.21
C ASP A 225 -21.98 1.00 -24.86
N ASP A 226 -22.95 0.42 -24.15
CA ASP A 226 -22.90 -0.98 -23.71
C ASP A 226 -22.97 -1.98 -24.89
N LYS A 227 -23.43 -1.55 -26.07
CA LYS A 227 -23.67 -2.43 -27.22
C LYS A 227 -22.43 -2.58 -28.11
N ASP A 228 -21.78 -1.47 -28.40
CA ASP A 228 -20.68 -1.42 -29.38
C ASP A 228 -19.39 -0.83 -28.81
N SER A 229 -19.40 -0.45 -27.53
CA SER A 229 -18.26 0.17 -26.84
C SER A 229 -17.79 1.49 -27.47
N THR A 230 -18.64 2.17 -28.23
CA THR A 230 -18.32 3.51 -28.75
C THR A 230 -18.34 4.55 -27.63
N LEU A 231 -17.46 5.56 -27.74
CA LEU A 231 -17.40 6.67 -26.78
C LEU A 231 -18.58 7.61 -27.01
N ILE A 232 -19.42 7.77 -25.98
CA ILE A 232 -20.60 8.65 -26.01
C ILE A 232 -20.19 10.09 -25.67
N GLY A 233 -19.38 10.26 -24.62
CA GLY A 233 -19.01 11.57 -24.13
C GLY A 233 -18.08 11.52 -22.92
N LEU A 234 -17.58 12.68 -22.56
CA LEU A 234 -16.72 12.91 -21.41
C LEU A 234 -17.52 13.50 -20.26
N ASN A 235 -17.55 12.79 -19.13
CA ASN A 235 -18.04 13.29 -17.86
C ASN A 235 -16.91 13.97 -17.10
N TYR A 236 -17.02 15.27 -16.88
CA TYR A 236 -16.15 16.02 -15.99
C TYR A 236 -16.88 16.27 -14.68
N LEU A 237 -16.29 15.87 -13.56
CA LEU A 237 -16.90 16.01 -12.24
C LEU A 237 -15.93 16.60 -11.23
N GLU A 238 -16.39 17.57 -10.45
CA GLU A 238 -15.70 18.13 -9.29
C GLU A 238 -16.55 17.94 -8.03
N THR A 239 -15.94 17.46 -6.94
CA THR A 239 -16.61 17.23 -5.65
C THR A 239 -15.62 17.29 -4.50
N ASP A 240 -16.10 17.37 -3.27
CA ASP A 240 -15.24 17.29 -2.08
C ASP A 240 -14.89 15.85 -1.73
N THR A 241 -15.83 14.92 -1.95
CA THR A 241 -15.64 13.50 -1.65
C THR A 241 -16.42 12.65 -2.63
N MET A 242 -15.77 11.62 -3.16
CA MET A 242 -16.40 10.61 -4.00
C MET A 242 -16.15 9.22 -3.41
N ARG A 243 -17.20 8.42 -3.29
CA ARG A 243 -17.13 7.01 -2.90
C ARG A 243 -17.68 6.15 -4.01
N MET A 244 -16.87 5.21 -4.48
CA MET A 244 -17.25 4.27 -5.52
C MET A 244 -17.36 2.87 -4.92
N TYR A 245 -18.48 2.21 -5.16
CA TYR A 245 -18.74 0.83 -4.75
C TYR A 245 -18.69 -0.08 -5.96
N ILE A 246 -17.92 -1.16 -5.84
CA ILE A 246 -17.58 -2.05 -6.96
C ILE A 246 -18.05 -3.45 -6.62
N SER A 247 -18.73 -4.10 -7.58
CA SER A 247 -19.24 -5.47 -7.43
C SER A 247 -18.12 -6.51 -7.41
N ALA A 248 -18.51 -7.75 -7.06
CA ALA A 248 -17.63 -8.92 -7.19
C ALA A 248 -17.14 -9.14 -8.63
N GLN A 249 -17.96 -8.77 -9.60
CA GLN A 249 -17.67 -8.85 -11.05
C GLN A 249 -16.86 -7.64 -11.56
N ARG A 250 -16.30 -6.81 -10.65
CA ARG A 250 -15.52 -5.60 -10.95
C ARG A 250 -16.30 -4.52 -11.71
N LYS A 251 -17.65 -4.54 -11.65
CA LYS A 251 -18.49 -3.49 -12.23
C LYS A 251 -18.82 -2.43 -11.18
N LEU A 252 -18.77 -1.19 -11.60
CA LEU A 252 -19.21 -0.05 -10.78
C LEU A 252 -20.71 -0.19 -10.48
N GLN A 253 -21.07 -0.23 -9.19
CA GLN A 253 -22.46 -0.38 -8.74
C GLN A 253 -23.09 0.93 -8.30
N LYS A 254 -22.29 1.75 -7.58
CA LYS A 254 -22.79 2.98 -6.97
C LYS A 254 -21.66 3.99 -6.86
N ILE A 255 -21.97 5.23 -7.17
CA ILE A 255 -21.15 6.40 -6.84
C ILE A 255 -21.94 7.25 -5.84
N TRP A 256 -21.27 7.65 -4.78
CA TRP A 256 -21.76 8.64 -3.86
C TRP A 256 -20.83 9.85 -3.87
N THR A 257 -21.40 11.05 -3.98
CA THR A 257 -20.66 12.31 -3.97
C THR A 257 -21.39 13.32 -3.08
N CYS A 258 -20.67 14.32 -2.58
CA CYS A 258 -21.25 15.44 -1.86
C CYS A 258 -20.81 16.75 -2.52
N ARG A 259 -21.76 17.71 -2.67
CA ARG A 259 -21.51 19.05 -3.26
C ARG A 259 -20.73 18.95 -4.57
N PHE A 260 -21.32 18.32 -5.56
CA PHE A 260 -20.68 18.08 -6.83
C PHE A 260 -21.13 19.07 -7.91
N GLU A 261 -20.24 19.32 -8.84
CA GLU A 261 -20.53 19.92 -10.14
C GLU A 261 -20.13 18.91 -11.21
N ALA A 262 -21.03 18.62 -12.13
CA ALA A 262 -20.78 17.66 -13.19
C ALA A 262 -21.24 18.24 -14.53
N THR A 263 -20.44 18.02 -15.56
CA THR A 263 -20.75 18.38 -16.93
C THR A 263 -20.47 17.19 -17.85
N LEU A 264 -21.45 16.85 -18.69
CA LEU A 264 -21.29 15.87 -19.74
C LEU A 264 -21.03 16.60 -21.08
N TYR A 265 -19.89 16.35 -21.67
CA TYR A 265 -19.54 16.85 -23.00
C TYR A 265 -19.69 15.73 -24.03
N PRO A 266 -20.50 15.91 -25.09
CA PRO A 266 -20.46 15.01 -26.25
C PRO A 266 -19.04 14.95 -26.82
N MET A 267 -18.61 13.81 -27.37
CA MET A 267 -17.24 13.64 -27.89
C MET A 267 -16.81 14.73 -28.88
N THR A 268 -17.72 15.24 -29.68
CA THR A 268 -17.46 16.29 -30.67
C THR A 268 -17.41 17.71 -30.09
N GLN A 269 -17.74 17.90 -28.82
CA GLN A 269 -17.89 19.20 -28.17
C GLN A 269 -17.05 19.34 -26.88
N ILE A 270 -16.03 18.49 -26.72
CA ILE A 270 -15.12 18.59 -25.57
C ILE A 270 -14.27 19.85 -25.71
N PRO A 271 -14.32 20.79 -24.73
CA PRO A 271 -13.48 21.97 -24.79
C PRO A 271 -11.99 21.63 -24.71
N PRO A 272 -11.12 22.32 -25.43
CA PRO A 272 -9.67 22.12 -25.36
C PRO A 272 -9.15 22.17 -23.91
N GLY A 273 -8.34 21.20 -23.52
CA GLY A 273 -7.75 21.08 -22.19
C GLY A 273 -8.67 20.44 -21.11
N LYS A 274 -9.89 20.00 -21.46
CA LYS A 274 -10.77 19.25 -20.55
C LYS A 274 -10.57 17.73 -20.62
N GLU A 275 -9.77 17.25 -21.55
CA GLU A 275 -9.48 15.83 -21.74
C GLU A 275 -8.46 15.30 -20.71
N GLN A 276 -7.75 16.19 -20.04
CA GLN A 276 -6.73 15.85 -19.05
C GLN A 276 -6.84 16.75 -17.83
N LEU A 277 -6.65 16.16 -16.64
CA LEU A 277 -6.49 16.89 -15.40
C LEU A 277 -5.11 17.55 -15.35
N ASP A 278 -4.97 18.67 -14.62
CA ASP A 278 -3.71 19.41 -14.48
C ASP A 278 -2.53 18.54 -14.01
N ALA A 279 -2.84 17.51 -13.22
CA ALA A 279 -1.87 16.57 -12.67
C ALA A 279 -1.60 15.36 -13.58
N PHE A 280 -2.23 15.28 -14.77
CA PHE A 280 -2.10 14.13 -15.65
C PHE A 280 -0.65 13.82 -16.01
N GLY A 281 -0.30 12.54 -15.97
CA GLY A 281 0.98 12.02 -16.41
C GLY A 281 0.93 10.51 -16.52
N TRP A 282 1.18 9.99 -17.73
CA TRP A 282 1.23 8.56 -18.01
C TRP A 282 2.69 8.11 -18.16
N PHE A 283 3.14 7.22 -17.26
CA PHE A 283 4.55 6.87 -17.07
C PHE A 283 4.85 5.40 -17.40
N ASP A 284 4.16 4.82 -18.35
CA ASP A 284 4.34 3.40 -18.69
C ASP A 284 5.80 3.06 -19.11
N TYR A 285 6.56 4.04 -19.63
CA TYR A 285 7.95 3.87 -20.02
C TYR A 285 8.93 3.60 -18.86
N VAL A 286 8.56 3.93 -17.60
CA VAL A 286 9.36 3.58 -16.41
C VAL A 286 8.91 2.27 -15.75
N ARG A 287 7.79 1.70 -16.21
CA ARG A 287 7.20 0.48 -15.67
C ARG A 287 8.11 -0.71 -15.86
N PRO A 288 8.34 -1.55 -14.83
CA PRO A 288 9.04 -2.83 -14.97
C PRO A 288 8.28 -3.78 -15.91
N LEU A 289 8.95 -4.27 -16.96
CA LEU A 289 8.35 -5.14 -17.97
C LEU A 289 8.33 -6.61 -17.53
N ASN A 290 9.37 -7.04 -16.81
CA ASN A 290 9.53 -8.40 -16.30
C ASN A 290 10.49 -8.42 -15.11
N LYS A 291 10.73 -9.61 -14.56
CA LYS A 291 11.64 -9.81 -13.41
C LYS A 291 13.10 -9.46 -13.69
N ASP A 292 13.55 -9.56 -14.93
CA ASP A 292 14.94 -9.32 -15.33
C ASP A 292 15.21 -7.83 -15.60
N ASP A 293 14.15 -7.09 -15.91
CA ASP A 293 14.14 -5.64 -16.14
C ASP A 293 14.26 -4.82 -14.82
N LEU A 294 14.19 -5.46 -13.67
CA LEU A 294 14.22 -4.78 -12.37
C LEU A 294 15.55 -4.08 -12.06
N TYR A 295 16.64 -4.50 -12.67
CA TYR A 295 17.96 -3.93 -12.42
C TYR A 295 18.24 -2.64 -13.22
N GLU A 296 17.39 -2.34 -14.21
CA GLU A 296 17.54 -1.17 -15.05
C GLU A 296 16.67 -0.02 -14.55
N TRP A 297 17.30 1.00 -13.97
CA TRP A 297 16.58 2.18 -13.54
C TRP A 297 16.30 3.12 -14.70
N ARG A 298 15.02 3.42 -14.91
CA ARG A 298 14.53 4.41 -15.89
C ARG A 298 13.91 5.57 -15.13
N PRO A 299 14.57 6.75 -15.07
CA PRO A 299 14.03 7.91 -14.38
C PRO A 299 12.84 8.50 -15.17
N LYS A 300 11.95 9.17 -14.47
CA LYS A 300 10.97 10.05 -15.11
C LYS A 300 11.68 11.19 -15.85
N ALA A 301 11.06 11.68 -16.92
CA ALA A 301 11.54 12.87 -17.59
C ALA A 301 11.51 14.08 -16.64
N ALA A 302 12.50 14.98 -16.76
CA ALA A 302 12.55 16.20 -15.95
C ALA A 302 11.27 17.04 -16.16
N GLY A 303 10.75 17.63 -15.08
CA GLY A 303 9.52 18.43 -15.13
C GLY A 303 8.21 17.64 -15.11
N THR A 304 8.28 16.33 -14.95
CA THR A 304 7.09 15.47 -14.82
C THR A 304 6.79 15.07 -13.36
N GLU A 305 7.25 15.87 -12.42
CA GLU A 305 6.95 15.71 -11.01
C GLU A 305 5.46 15.85 -10.73
N LEU A 306 5.00 15.21 -9.65
CA LEU A 306 3.60 15.25 -9.27
C LEU A 306 3.17 16.70 -8.98
N LYS A 307 2.27 17.24 -9.80
CA LYS A 307 1.84 18.64 -9.69
C LYS A 307 0.84 18.82 -8.54
N LYS A 308 1.03 19.86 -7.73
CA LYS A 308 0.06 20.24 -6.70
C LYS A 308 -1.22 20.73 -7.37
N VAL A 309 -2.32 20.08 -7.10
CA VAL A 309 -3.64 20.45 -7.62
C VAL A 309 -4.18 21.66 -6.85
N LYS A 310 -4.64 22.68 -7.57
CA LYS A 310 -5.22 23.88 -6.97
C LYS A 310 -6.47 23.50 -6.15
N PRO A 311 -6.66 24.04 -4.94
CA PRO A 311 -7.87 23.82 -4.18
C PRO A 311 -9.13 24.22 -4.97
N ARG A 312 -10.19 23.46 -4.82
CA ARG A 312 -11.50 23.79 -5.38
C ARG A 312 -12.03 25.06 -4.72
N VAL A 313 -12.42 26.04 -5.51
CA VAL A 313 -13.15 27.22 -5.04
C VAL A 313 -14.62 26.84 -5.03
N LEU A 314 -15.18 26.65 -3.84
CA LEU A 314 -16.62 26.43 -3.70
C LEU A 314 -17.35 27.70 -4.17
N PRO A 315 -18.41 27.60 -5.00
CA PRO A 315 -19.29 28.73 -5.26
C PRO A 315 -19.78 29.25 -3.91
N LYS A 316 -19.65 30.59 -3.71
CA LYS A 316 -20.32 31.21 -2.56
C LYS A 316 -21.80 30.87 -2.68
N GLN A 317 -22.36 30.17 -1.70
CA GLN A 317 -23.82 30.06 -1.59
C GLN A 317 -24.36 31.48 -1.60
N ARG A 318 -25.10 31.85 -2.65
CA ARG A 318 -26.03 32.95 -2.54
C ARG A 318 -27.02 32.49 -1.47
N LEU A 319 -26.94 33.09 -0.29
CA LEU A 319 -28.06 33.13 0.61
C LEU A 319 -29.08 33.94 -0.17
N ASP A 320 -30.05 33.27 -0.74
CA ASP A 320 -31.17 33.90 -1.40
C ASP A 320 -31.85 34.79 -0.35
N ASP A 321 -31.85 36.09 -0.62
CA ASP A 321 -32.62 37.12 0.06
C ASP A 321 -34.13 36.91 -0.25
N ASP A 322 -34.70 35.80 0.13
CA ASP A 322 -36.12 35.52 0.07
C ASP A 322 -36.79 35.74 1.43
N GLU A 323 -36.59 36.94 2.02
CA GLU A 323 -37.49 37.46 3.04
C GLU A 323 -37.67 38.96 2.86
N LYS A 324 -38.36 39.36 1.79
CA LYS A 324 -39.06 40.66 1.71
C LYS A 324 -40.33 40.52 0.90
N SER A 325 -41.34 39.94 1.51
CA SER A 325 -42.73 40.39 1.22
C SER A 325 -43.63 39.92 2.35
N GLY A 326 -44.14 40.88 3.10
CA GLY A 326 -45.37 40.67 3.87
C GLY A 326 -45.31 41.18 5.30
N GLY A 327 -45.83 42.40 5.54
CA GLY A 327 -46.51 42.68 6.78
C GLY A 327 -45.92 43.74 7.70
N ASN A 328 -46.40 44.92 7.46
CA ASN A 328 -46.48 46.09 8.33
C ASN A 328 -47.02 45.78 9.74
N ALA A 329 -46.38 46.26 10.82
CA ALA A 329 -47.04 47.04 11.90
C ALA A 329 -46.15 47.20 13.15
N ASN A 330 -45.83 48.42 13.40
CA ASN A 330 -45.78 49.17 14.69
C ASN A 330 -44.90 48.73 15.87
N SER A 331 -44.04 49.67 16.14
CA SER A 331 -43.84 50.49 17.38
C SER A 331 -42.97 49.94 18.49
N ASP A 332 -42.07 50.83 18.78
CA ASP A 332 -41.51 51.36 20.01
C ASP A 332 -40.19 50.89 20.55
N LYS A 333 -39.23 51.80 20.37
CA LYS A 333 -38.26 52.38 21.35
C LYS A 333 -37.69 51.50 22.46
N GLU A 334 -36.43 51.38 22.54
CA GLU A 334 -35.48 52.14 23.40
C GLU A 334 -34.06 51.59 23.28
N LYS A 335 -33.19 52.39 22.82
CA LYS A 335 -31.94 53.01 23.33
C LYS A 335 -31.18 52.21 24.41
N THR A 336 -29.92 51.98 24.20
CA THR A 336 -28.74 52.64 24.71
C THR A 336 -27.61 51.65 25.00
N ALA A 337 -26.55 51.84 24.35
CA ALA A 337 -25.19 52.26 24.63
C ALA A 337 -24.21 51.14 25.04
N GLU A 338 -23.19 51.06 24.20
CA GLU A 338 -21.79 51.46 24.46
C GLU A 338 -20.99 50.56 25.40
N GLN A 339 -19.97 50.14 24.87
CA GLN A 339 -18.49 50.38 24.93
C GLN A 339 -17.81 49.25 25.71
N THR A 340 -16.70 48.75 25.29
CA THR A 340 -15.37 49.09 24.92
C THR A 340 -14.40 48.07 25.53
N THR A 341 -13.49 47.58 24.69
CA THR A 341 -12.04 47.36 24.94
C THR A 341 -11.59 46.63 26.22
N GLU A 342 -10.68 45.75 26.16
CA GLU A 342 -9.23 45.72 26.04
C GLU A 342 -8.63 44.38 26.48
N GLN A 343 -7.68 43.96 25.71
CA GLN A 343 -6.37 43.40 26.00
C GLN A 343 -5.94 43.15 27.46
N ALA A 344 -5.35 41.98 27.71
CA ALA A 344 -3.95 41.85 28.06
C ALA A 344 -3.63 40.44 28.61
N THR A 345 -2.71 39.79 27.97
CA THR A 345 -1.39 39.29 28.40
C THR A 345 -1.29 38.47 29.70
N ALA A 346 -0.71 37.34 29.48
CA ALA A 346 0.47 36.76 30.15
C ALA A 346 0.35 36.08 31.50
N ASP A 347 0.97 34.93 31.49
CA ASP A 347 1.84 34.31 32.49
C ASP A 347 1.27 33.54 33.69
N ASP A 348 1.74 32.37 33.72
CA ASP A 348 2.53 31.66 34.73
C ASP A 348 1.88 30.57 35.59
N GLU A 349 2.57 29.47 35.41
CA GLU A 349 3.01 28.48 36.44
C GLU A 349 2.03 27.74 37.36
N ASN A 350 2.16 26.44 37.15
CA ASN A 350 2.58 25.47 38.18
C ASN A 350 1.55 24.94 39.21
N THR A 351 1.68 23.67 39.32
CA THR A 351 1.54 22.75 40.48
C THR A 351 0.37 21.78 40.50
N THR A 352 0.82 20.55 40.29
CA THR A 352 0.65 19.36 41.17
C THR A 352 -0.73 18.86 41.56
N ASP A 353 -0.82 17.59 41.30
CA ASP A 353 -1.19 16.51 42.22
C ASP A 353 -2.63 15.96 42.26
N THR A 354 -2.58 14.65 42.06
CA THR A 354 -3.36 13.59 42.74
C THR A 354 -4.88 13.55 42.57
N ALA A 355 -5.33 12.48 41.96
CA ALA A 355 -6.04 11.42 42.69
C ALA A 355 -6.58 10.33 41.74
N ALA A 356 -6.07 9.16 41.96
CA ALA A 356 -6.66 7.89 41.65
C ALA A 356 -8.06 7.74 42.25
N THR A 357 -8.98 7.06 41.57
CA THR A 357 -9.76 6.00 42.21
C THR A 357 -10.69 5.29 41.21
N LYS A 358 -10.43 4.01 41.01
CA LYS A 358 -11.30 2.84 40.94
C LYS A 358 -12.72 2.96 40.39
N ALA A 359 -13.01 2.15 39.40
CA ALA A 359 -14.17 1.23 39.47
C ALA A 359 -13.88 -0.07 38.72
N LYS A 360 -13.70 -1.14 39.49
CA LYS A 360 -13.88 -2.56 39.12
C LYS A 360 -15.37 -2.89 39.22
N SER A 361 -15.83 -3.74 38.30
CA SER A 361 -16.74 -4.88 38.52
C SER A 361 -17.08 -5.46 37.15
N ALA A 362 -16.68 -6.66 36.78
CA ALA A 362 -17.08 -7.97 37.26
C ALA A 362 -18.52 -8.34 36.91
N VAL A 363 -18.63 -9.37 36.06
CA VAL A 363 -19.55 -10.52 36.13
C VAL A 363 -19.04 -11.52 35.05
N LYS A 364 -18.39 -12.55 35.33
CA LYS A 364 -18.60 -13.94 35.77
C LYS A 364 -19.76 -14.66 35.08
N ALA A 365 -19.37 -15.58 34.18
CA ALA A 365 -19.62 -17.01 34.15
C ALA A 365 -21.07 -17.51 34.10
N SER A 366 -21.35 -18.38 33.10
CA SER A 366 -21.97 -19.68 33.40
C SER A 366 -21.64 -20.70 32.31
N ALA A 367 -20.98 -21.75 32.77
CA ALA A 367 -20.82 -23.04 32.09
C ALA A 367 -22.00 -23.96 32.48
N LYS A 368 -22.43 -24.79 31.51
CA LYS A 368 -22.98 -26.18 31.74
C LYS A 368 -23.30 -26.76 30.36
N LYS A 369 -22.56 -27.80 29.95
CA LYS A 369 -22.72 -29.23 30.17
C LYS A 369 -23.83 -29.85 29.35
N GLY A 370 -23.45 -30.85 28.56
CA GLY A 370 -24.19 -31.95 28.00
C GLY A 370 -23.60 -32.35 26.65
N GLY A 371 -22.91 -33.36 26.36
CA GLY A 371 -22.82 -34.70 26.91
C GLY A 371 -23.42 -35.68 25.92
N SER A 372 -22.61 -36.66 25.45
CA SER A 372 -22.95 -37.94 24.82
C SER A 372 -22.66 -38.02 23.32
N ALA A 373 -21.66 -38.67 22.82
CA ALA A 373 -21.25 -40.08 22.81
C ALA A 373 -21.88 -40.93 21.67
N ALA A 374 -20.96 -41.62 20.99
CA ALA A 374 -21.09 -42.86 20.22
C ALA A 374 -21.61 -42.72 18.77
N THR A 375 -21.09 -43.34 17.75
CA THR A 375 -20.41 -44.62 17.61
C THR A 375 -19.83 -44.76 16.21
N ALA A 376 -18.75 -45.47 16.15
CA ALA A 376 -18.04 -45.93 14.96
C ALA A 376 -18.89 -46.83 14.03
N LYS A 377 -18.60 -46.79 12.71
CA LYS A 377 -18.59 -48.05 11.93
C LYS A 377 -17.61 -47.95 10.76
N LYS A 378 -16.67 -48.86 10.79
CA LYS A 378 -15.82 -49.34 9.72
C LYS A 378 -16.65 -49.97 8.60
N SER A 379 -16.23 -49.81 7.34
CA SER A 379 -16.21 -50.94 6.42
C SER A 379 -15.17 -50.68 5.32
N ALA A 380 -14.27 -51.63 5.26
CA ALA A 380 -13.27 -51.85 4.23
C ALA A 380 -13.89 -52.72 3.11
N ALA A 381 -13.37 -52.59 1.91
CA ALA A 381 -12.98 -53.68 1.00
C ALA A 381 -13.00 -53.21 -0.44
N LYS A 382 -11.95 -53.34 -1.08
CA LYS A 382 -11.32 -54.30 -1.99
C LYS A 382 -11.38 -53.86 -3.45
N SER A 383 -10.24 -53.52 -3.96
CA SER A 383 -9.43 -54.18 -4.98
C SER A 383 -10.14 -54.71 -6.24
N ARG A 384 -9.70 -54.27 -7.42
CA ARG A 384 -9.15 -55.18 -8.45
C ARG A 384 -8.59 -54.40 -9.66
N ASN A 385 -7.40 -54.79 -9.97
CA ASN A 385 -6.66 -54.67 -11.23
C ASN A 385 -7.49 -54.93 -12.48
N THR A 386 -7.17 -54.32 -13.57
CA THR A 386 -6.73 -55.00 -14.81
C THR A 386 -6.08 -54.03 -15.81
N THR A 387 -4.98 -54.39 -16.18
CA THR A 387 -3.99 -54.30 -17.23
C THR A 387 -4.52 -54.15 -18.67
N ALA A 388 -3.72 -53.48 -19.47
CA ALA A 388 -3.31 -53.76 -20.85
C ALA A 388 -4.01 -53.00 -21.99
N ASN A 389 -3.25 -52.25 -22.68
CA ASN A 389 -2.49 -52.46 -23.89
C ASN A 389 -2.98 -51.77 -25.18
N ARG A 390 -2.05 -51.05 -25.78
CA ARG A 390 -1.81 -50.87 -27.23
C ARG A 390 -2.84 -50.11 -28.09
N LYS A 391 -2.52 -48.94 -28.56
CA LYS A 391 -1.81 -48.69 -29.83
C LYS A 391 -1.30 -47.26 -29.85
#